data_cca1160cb9df467604640f122d492f75
#
_entry.id   cca1160cb9df467604640f122d492f75
#
_cell.length_a   1.000
_cell.length_b   1.000
_cell.length_c   1.000
_cell.angle_alpha   90.00
_cell.angle_beta   90.00
_cell.angle_gamma   90.00
#
_symmetry.space_group_name_H-M   'P 1'
#
loop_
_entity.id
_entity.type
_entity.pdbx_description
1 polymer ?
#
loop_
_entity_poly.entity_id
_entity_poly.type
_entity_poly.pdbx_seq_one_letter_code
_entity_poly.pdbx_strand_id
1 'polypeptide(L)'
;MLFRSPLDIDAIVGSKMGNKDVEIARKPDASEPFSSLAFKIMSDPHLGKLTFVRIYSGVLEAGTGVLNSTKDRKERIGKIYRMHANKREEIPTASAGDIIAVMGLKDTTTGDTLCDIDNPVILESMDFPDPVIHVAIEPKTKGDQEKLGVAIQRLAEEDPTFHVRTDEETGQTIIGGMGELHLEILVDRMKREFKVEANVGKPQVAYRETLRKNVDRYDYTHKKQTGGSGQFAKIQIALEPLPVGAVEIGRAHV
;
A
#
# COMPACT_ATOMS: atom_id res chain seq x y z
N MET A 1 -16.09 -36.21 13.71
CA MET A 1 -15.27 -35.10 13.28
C MET A 1 -14.29 -34.81 14.42
N LEU A 2 -13.00 -35.08 14.20
CA LEU A 2 -11.97 -34.79 15.20
C LEU A 2 -11.57 -33.33 15.06
N PHE A 3 -11.83 -32.54 16.08
CA PHE A 3 -11.31 -31.16 16.14
C PHE A 3 -9.82 -31.23 16.51
N ARG A 4 -8.95 -30.64 15.71
CA ARG A 4 -7.53 -30.50 16.07
C ARG A 4 -7.36 -29.20 16.87
N SER A 5 -6.54 -29.25 17.90
CA SER A 5 -6.07 -28.05 18.58
C SER A 5 -5.20 -27.21 17.62
N PRO A 6 -5.18 -25.87 17.72
CA PRO A 6 -4.19 -25.05 17.04
C PRO A 6 -2.73 -25.44 17.35
N LEU A 7 -2.50 -26.18 18.41
CA LEU A 7 -1.19 -26.71 18.81
C LEU A 7 -0.89 -28.10 18.20
N ASP A 8 -1.90 -28.80 17.64
CA ASP A 8 -1.76 -30.13 17.02
C ASP A 8 -1.42 -30.02 15.51
N ILE A 9 -0.76 -28.93 15.10
CA ILE A 9 -0.30 -28.69 13.73
C ILE A 9 1.19 -28.96 13.63
N ASP A 10 1.64 -29.27 12.40
CA ASP A 10 3.06 -29.39 12.14
C ASP A 10 3.78 -28.03 12.34
N ALA A 11 5.10 -28.10 12.57
CA ALA A 11 5.92 -26.91 12.69
C ALA A 11 5.79 -26.06 11.41
N ILE A 12 5.59 -24.75 11.58
CA ILE A 12 5.62 -23.84 10.43
C ILE A 12 7.06 -23.67 9.97
N VAL A 13 7.25 -23.70 8.65
CA VAL A 13 8.55 -23.49 8.04
C VAL A 13 8.59 -22.10 7.46
N GLY A 14 9.60 -21.33 7.82
CA GLY A 14 9.89 -20.03 7.26
C GLY A 14 11.33 -19.99 6.75
N SER A 15 11.74 -18.88 6.17
CA SER A 15 13.10 -18.66 5.68
C SER A 15 13.88 -17.74 6.61
N LYS A 16 15.21 -17.88 6.59
CA LYS A 16 16.10 -16.97 7.30
C LYS A 16 16.10 -15.60 6.62
N MET A 17 16.00 -14.56 7.41
CA MET A 17 16.12 -13.20 6.92
C MET A 17 17.46 -13.00 6.17
N GLY A 18 17.38 -12.47 4.95
CA GLY A 18 18.55 -12.28 4.07
C GLY A 18 19.03 -13.51 3.30
N ASN A 19 18.51 -14.71 3.60
CA ASN A 19 18.83 -15.93 2.85
C ASN A 19 17.60 -16.86 2.78
N LYS A 20 16.91 -16.81 1.66
CA LYS A 20 15.67 -17.59 1.43
C LYS A 20 15.89 -19.10 1.31
N ASP A 21 17.12 -19.54 1.06
CA ASP A 21 17.45 -20.97 0.90
C ASP A 21 17.62 -21.69 2.25
N VAL A 22 17.69 -20.93 3.35
CA VAL A 22 17.83 -21.51 4.70
C VAL A 22 16.46 -21.54 5.36
N GLU A 23 15.92 -22.75 5.50
CA GLU A 23 14.66 -22.99 6.18
C GLU A 23 14.83 -22.97 7.71
N ILE A 24 13.88 -22.36 8.39
CA ILE A 24 13.77 -22.31 9.85
C ILE A 24 12.38 -22.84 10.23
N ALA A 25 12.34 -23.97 10.93
CA ALA A 25 11.10 -24.52 11.46
C ALA A 25 10.80 -23.92 12.86
N ARG A 26 9.53 -23.59 13.11
CA ARG A 26 9.00 -23.14 14.40
C ARG A 26 7.86 -24.06 14.83
N LYS A 27 8.00 -24.69 15.98
CA LYS A 27 6.96 -25.54 16.56
C LYS A 27 5.88 -24.69 17.24
N PRO A 28 4.63 -25.14 17.26
CA PRO A 28 3.55 -24.44 17.95
C PRO A 28 3.66 -24.61 19.48
N ASP A 29 4.74 -24.10 20.05
CA ASP A 29 5.09 -24.20 21.47
C ASP A 29 5.42 -22.83 22.04
N ALA A 30 4.96 -22.56 23.25
CA ALA A 30 5.22 -21.30 23.96
C ALA A 30 6.69 -21.09 24.36
N SER A 31 7.48 -22.17 24.44
CA SER A 31 8.92 -22.11 24.76
C SER A 31 9.79 -21.75 23.56
N GLU A 32 9.25 -21.81 22.35
CA GLU A 32 9.96 -21.43 21.13
C GLU A 32 10.07 -19.90 21.00
N PRO A 33 11.02 -19.38 20.21
CA PRO A 33 11.07 -17.96 19.89
C PRO A 33 9.76 -17.50 19.22
N PHE A 34 9.31 -16.30 19.56
CA PHE A 34 8.07 -15.73 19.03
C PHE A 34 8.11 -15.60 17.49
N SER A 35 7.07 -16.11 16.85
CA SER A 35 6.78 -15.87 15.44
C SER A 35 5.28 -15.80 15.16
N SER A 36 4.89 -14.90 14.30
CA SER A 36 3.49 -14.65 13.98
C SER A 36 3.32 -14.02 12.59
N LEU A 37 2.12 -14.12 12.04
CA LEU A 37 1.75 -13.54 10.76
C LEU A 37 0.63 -12.51 10.95
N ALA A 38 0.83 -11.30 10.48
CA ALA A 38 -0.19 -10.28 10.38
C ALA A 38 -1.06 -10.57 9.15
N PHE A 39 -2.26 -11.12 9.35
CA PHE A 39 -3.09 -11.60 8.25
C PHE A 39 -4.24 -10.65 7.88
N LYS A 40 -4.53 -9.66 8.71
CA LYS A 40 -5.59 -8.67 8.47
C LYS A 40 -5.32 -7.38 9.23
N ILE A 41 -5.60 -6.26 8.58
CA ILE A 41 -5.64 -4.94 9.20
C ILE A 41 -7.06 -4.42 9.18
N MET A 42 -7.45 -3.71 10.22
CA MET A 42 -8.74 -3.05 10.34
C MET A 42 -8.56 -1.69 11.01
N SER A 43 -9.22 -0.68 10.47
CA SER A 43 -9.28 0.64 11.10
C SER A 43 -10.49 0.71 12.03
N ASP A 44 -10.23 0.86 13.32
CA ASP A 44 -11.28 1.07 14.32
C ASP A 44 -11.45 2.57 14.58
N PRO A 45 -12.68 3.11 14.61
CA PRO A 45 -12.92 4.54 14.84
C PRO A 45 -12.36 5.09 16.16
N HIS A 46 -12.24 4.22 17.18
CA HIS A 46 -11.81 4.61 18.53
C HIS A 46 -10.37 4.21 18.86
N LEU A 47 -9.93 3.07 18.36
CA LEU A 47 -8.62 2.51 18.66
C LEU A 47 -7.58 2.77 17.55
N GLY A 48 -8.03 3.22 16.38
CA GLY A 48 -7.17 3.39 15.23
C GLY A 48 -6.85 2.06 14.55
N LYS A 49 -5.60 1.86 14.16
CA LYS A 49 -5.14 0.66 13.45
C LYS A 49 -5.07 -0.55 14.38
N LEU A 50 -5.87 -1.57 14.06
CA LEU A 50 -5.83 -2.90 14.67
C LEU A 50 -5.22 -3.88 13.68
N THR A 51 -4.17 -4.57 14.08
CA THR A 51 -3.53 -5.62 13.28
C THR A 51 -3.89 -6.97 13.86
N PHE A 52 -4.58 -7.79 13.08
CA PHE A 52 -4.90 -9.17 13.47
C PHE A 52 -3.72 -10.07 13.17
N VAL A 53 -3.30 -10.81 14.17
CA VAL A 53 -2.08 -11.60 14.14
C VAL A 53 -2.40 -13.03 14.60
N ARG A 54 -1.90 -14.02 13.85
CA ARG A 54 -1.86 -15.41 14.29
C ARG A 54 -0.47 -15.73 14.82
N ILE A 55 -0.40 -16.18 16.06
CA ILE A 55 0.84 -16.61 16.70
C ILE A 55 1.09 -18.07 16.35
N TYR A 56 2.25 -18.36 15.75
CA TYR A 56 2.66 -19.71 15.38
C TYR A 56 3.58 -20.34 16.40
N SER A 57 4.44 -19.54 17.06
CA SER A 57 5.36 -20.00 18.09
C SER A 57 5.61 -18.93 19.15
N GLY A 58 6.01 -19.35 20.32
CA GLY A 58 6.40 -18.46 21.41
C GLY A 58 5.25 -17.77 22.11
N VAL A 59 5.58 -16.71 22.84
CA VAL A 59 4.67 -15.87 23.62
C VAL A 59 4.86 -14.41 23.23
N LEU A 60 3.77 -13.68 23.10
CA LEU A 60 3.74 -12.24 22.89
C LEU A 60 3.20 -11.55 24.15
N GLU A 61 3.93 -10.57 24.65
CA GLU A 61 3.52 -9.75 25.80
C GLU A 61 3.22 -8.31 25.34
N ALA A 62 2.22 -7.69 25.97
CA ALA A 62 1.92 -6.28 25.73
C ALA A 62 3.12 -5.40 26.13
N GLY A 63 3.43 -4.40 25.33
CA GLY A 63 4.56 -3.49 25.56
C GLY A 63 5.92 -3.96 25.04
N THR A 64 6.03 -5.20 24.53
CA THR A 64 7.32 -5.72 24.00
C THR A 64 7.67 -5.17 22.62
N GLY A 65 8.97 -5.17 22.31
CA GLY A 65 9.50 -4.92 20.97
C GLY A 65 9.49 -6.19 20.14
N VAL A 66 9.09 -6.09 18.88
CA VAL A 66 9.12 -7.16 17.90
C VAL A 66 9.82 -6.70 16.64
N LEU A 67 10.30 -7.64 15.85
CA LEU A 67 10.86 -7.38 14.53
C LEU A 67 9.80 -7.70 13.46
N ASN A 68 9.47 -6.74 12.63
CA ASN A 68 8.83 -6.98 11.35
C ASN A 68 9.92 -7.43 10.38
N SER A 69 10.08 -8.73 10.22
CA SER A 69 11.16 -9.32 9.42
C SER A 69 10.96 -9.19 7.92
N THR A 70 9.70 -8.99 7.47
CA THR A 70 9.40 -8.73 6.05
C THR A 70 9.95 -7.38 5.61
N LYS A 71 9.89 -6.36 6.48
CA LYS A 71 10.32 -4.98 6.19
C LYS A 71 11.63 -4.57 6.87
N ASP A 72 12.22 -5.47 7.67
CA ASP A 72 13.40 -5.19 8.50
C ASP A 72 13.22 -3.96 9.40
N ARG A 73 12.10 -3.92 10.14
CA ARG A 73 11.78 -2.81 11.04
C ARG A 73 11.41 -3.31 12.43
N LYS A 74 11.97 -2.64 13.45
CA LYS A 74 11.59 -2.88 14.83
C LYS A 74 10.34 -2.07 15.16
N GLU A 75 9.34 -2.75 15.69
CA GLU A 75 8.08 -2.15 16.13
C GLU A 75 7.78 -2.52 17.58
N ARG A 76 6.85 -1.82 18.19
CA ARG A 76 6.45 -2.08 19.58
C ARG A 76 4.98 -2.44 19.64
N ILE A 77 4.69 -3.55 20.28
CA ILE A 77 3.33 -3.96 20.62
C ILE A 77 2.81 -3.02 21.72
N GLY A 78 1.69 -2.37 21.46
CA GLY A 78 1.00 -1.58 22.49
C GLY A 78 0.13 -2.46 23.36
N LYS A 79 -1.14 -2.59 23.00
CA LYS A 79 -2.12 -3.42 23.67
C LYS A 79 -2.47 -4.65 22.85
N ILE A 80 -2.83 -5.73 23.53
CA ILE A 80 -3.27 -6.97 22.93
C ILE A 80 -4.74 -7.18 23.27
N TYR A 81 -5.55 -7.53 22.28
CA TYR A 81 -6.97 -7.82 22.45
C TYR A 81 -7.34 -9.20 21.94
N ARG A 82 -8.09 -9.93 22.75
CA ARG A 82 -8.86 -11.09 22.30
C ARG A 82 -10.18 -10.59 21.75
N MET A 83 -10.50 -10.98 20.53
CA MET A 83 -11.69 -10.50 19.83
C MET A 83 -12.79 -11.56 19.84
N HIS A 84 -14.00 -11.17 20.27
CA HIS A 84 -15.21 -11.96 20.21
C HIS A 84 -16.27 -11.17 19.45
N ALA A 85 -16.35 -11.36 18.16
CA ALA A 85 -17.14 -10.51 17.24
C ALA A 85 -16.80 -9.02 17.48
N ASN A 86 -17.75 -8.21 17.97
CA ASN A 86 -17.54 -6.79 18.25
C ASN A 86 -17.05 -6.51 19.70
N LYS A 87 -16.92 -7.55 20.52
CA LYS A 87 -16.41 -7.39 21.90
C LYS A 87 -14.90 -7.57 21.93
N ARG A 88 -14.23 -6.75 22.70
CA ARG A 88 -12.79 -6.71 22.89
C ARG A 88 -12.47 -6.98 24.34
N GLU A 89 -11.58 -7.90 24.58
CA GLU A 89 -11.02 -8.19 25.89
C GLU A 89 -9.53 -7.89 25.86
N GLU A 90 -9.06 -6.92 26.65
CA GLU A 90 -7.63 -6.62 26.75
C GLU A 90 -6.96 -7.73 27.57
N ILE A 91 -5.91 -8.32 26.99
CA ILE A 91 -5.12 -9.38 27.62
C ILE A 91 -3.66 -8.97 27.70
N PRO A 92 -2.93 -9.34 28.77
CA PRO A 92 -1.51 -8.99 28.92
C PRO A 92 -0.60 -9.82 28.02
N THR A 93 -0.97 -11.06 27.74
CA THR A 93 -0.15 -12.03 27.02
C THR A 93 -0.98 -12.89 26.08
N ALA A 94 -0.36 -13.37 25.01
CA ALA A 94 -0.93 -14.36 24.10
C ALA A 94 0.17 -15.34 23.66
N SER A 95 -0.19 -16.57 23.31
CA SER A 95 0.75 -17.65 23.03
C SER A 95 0.50 -18.32 21.69
N ALA A 96 1.39 -19.23 21.31
CA ALA A 96 1.27 -20.06 20.13
C ALA A 96 -0.14 -20.66 20.00
N GLY A 97 -0.72 -20.55 18.81
CA GLY A 97 -2.09 -20.98 18.49
C GLY A 97 -3.16 -19.89 18.64
N ASP A 98 -2.88 -18.79 19.32
CA ASP A 98 -3.82 -17.68 19.50
C ASP A 98 -3.96 -16.84 18.23
N ILE A 99 -5.17 -16.31 18.01
CA ILE A 99 -5.49 -15.26 17.07
C ILE A 99 -5.92 -14.04 17.88
N ILE A 100 -5.18 -12.96 17.73
CA ILE A 100 -5.34 -11.74 18.52
C ILE A 100 -5.36 -10.50 17.64
N ALA A 101 -5.84 -9.38 18.18
CA ALA A 101 -5.67 -8.07 17.58
C ALA A 101 -4.67 -7.26 18.41
N VAL A 102 -3.70 -6.65 17.78
CA VAL A 102 -2.68 -5.82 18.42
C VAL A 102 -2.75 -4.39 17.96
N MET A 103 -2.45 -3.47 18.87
CA MET A 103 -2.27 -2.04 18.60
C MET A 103 -0.80 -1.64 18.71
N GLY A 104 -0.47 -0.52 18.08
CA GLY A 104 0.86 0.09 18.20
C GLY A 104 1.76 -0.16 17.00
N LEU A 105 1.41 -1.11 16.13
CA LEU A 105 2.14 -1.38 14.89
C LEU A 105 1.85 -0.30 13.84
N LYS A 106 2.89 0.42 13.43
CA LYS A 106 2.77 1.54 12.49
C LYS A 106 3.02 1.12 11.05
N ASP A 107 4.11 0.39 10.85
CA ASP A 107 4.62 0.02 9.52
C ASP A 107 4.11 -1.35 9.04
N THR A 108 3.60 -2.18 9.95
CA THR A 108 3.09 -3.52 9.62
C THR A 108 1.88 -3.45 8.69
N THR A 109 1.91 -4.26 7.64
CA THR A 109 0.83 -4.46 6.67
C THR A 109 0.38 -5.92 6.63
N THR A 110 -0.72 -6.19 5.94
CA THR A 110 -1.22 -7.56 5.75
C THR A 110 -0.17 -8.40 5.00
N GLY A 111 0.14 -9.58 5.54
CA GLY A 111 1.18 -10.47 5.01
C GLY A 111 2.54 -10.35 5.69
N ASP A 112 2.73 -9.36 6.55
CA ASP A 112 4.01 -9.19 7.24
C ASP A 112 4.20 -10.22 8.36
N THR A 113 5.44 -10.67 8.52
CA THR A 113 5.86 -11.54 9.63
C THR A 113 6.38 -10.69 10.78
N LEU A 114 5.87 -10.96 11.98
CA LEU A 114 6.38 -10.40 13.23
C LEU A 114 7.06 -11.50 14.05
N CYS A 115 8.26 -11.27 14.48
CA CYS A 115 9.05 -12.27 15.20
C CYS A 115 9.89 -11.66 16.31
N ASP A 116 10.55 -12.55 17.05
CA ASP A 116 11.58 -12.21 18.03
C ASP A 116 12.76 -11.49 17.35
N ILE A 117 13.30 -10.46 18.01
CA ILE A 117 14.38 -9.62 17.46
C ILE A 117 15.68 -10.41 17.30
N ASP A 118 15.95 -11.32 18.24
CA ASP A 118 17.20 -12.07 18.28
C ASP A 118 17.14 -13.36 17.44
N ASN A 119 15.92 -13.80 17.10
CA ASN A 119 15.68 -15.02 16.35
C ASN A 119 14.80 -14.77 15.11
N PRO A 120 15.28 -13.96 14.15
CA PRO A 120 14.48 -13.55 12.99
C PRO A 120 14.13 -14.71 12.08
N VAL A 121 12.87 -14.73 11.65
CA VAL A 121 12.32 -15.66 10.65
C VAL A 121 11.35 -14.91 9.76
N ILE A 122 11.28 -15.24 8.48
CA ILE A 122 10.25 -14.79 7.55
C ILE A 122 9.37 -15.99 7.25
N LEU A 123 8.11 -15.92 7.65
CA LEU A 123 7.10 -16.91 7.32
C LEU A 123 6.68 -16.73 5.85
N GLU A 124 5.88 -17.67 5.35
CA GLU A 124 5.37 -17.60 3.98
C GLU A 124 4.64 -16.27 3.74
N SER A 125 5.02 -15.58 2.67
CA SER A 125 4.37 -14.33 2.26
C SER A 125 3.05 -14.64 1.54
N MET A 126 2.03 -13.81 1.77
CA MET A 126 0.80 -13.88 1.00
C MET A 126 0.97 -13.12 -0.31
N ASP A 127 0.71 -13.79 -1.43
CA ASP A 127 0.67 -13.16 -2.74
C ASP A 127 -0.74 -12.67 -3.04
N PHE A 128 -0.85 -11.38 -3.31
CA PHE A 128 -2.12 -10.75 -3.67
C PHE A 128 -2.17 -10.49 -5.17
N PRO A 129 -3.30 -10.77 -5.84
CA PRO A 129 -3.43 -10.51 -7.26
C PRO A 129 -3.47 -9.00 -7.56
N ASP A 130 -2.93 -8.64 -8.71
CA ASP A 130 -2.98 -7.26 -9.20
C ASP A 130 -4.41 -6.81 -9.51
N PRO A 131 -4.73 -5.52 -9.36
CA PRO A 131 -6.03 -4.95 -9.70
C PRO A 131 -6.37 -5.14 -11.17
N VAL A 132 -7.63 -5.50 -11.43
CA VAL A 132 -8.15 -5.75 -12.79
C VAL A 132 -8.83 -4.51 -13.38
N ILE A 133 -9.44 -3.68 -12.54
CA ILE A 133 -10.21 -2.50 -12.94
C ILE A 133 -9.63 -1.25 -12.30
N HIS A 134 -9.58 -0.18 -13.06
CA HIS A 134 -9.11 1.13 -12.62
C HIS A 134 -10.15 2.20 -12.89
N VAL A 135 -10.39 3.07 -11.92
CA VAL A 135 -11.25 4.25 -12.04
C VAL A 135 -10.55 5.49 -11.47
N ALA A 136 -10.88 6.65 -12.01
CA ALA A 136 -10.44 7.90 -11.44
C ALA A 136 -11.38 8.33 -10.31
N ILE A 137 -10.84 8.85 -9.22
CA ILE A 137 -11.59 9.39 -8.09
C ILE A 137 -11.18 10.84 -7.83
N GLU A 138 -12.16 11.71 -7.72
CA GLU A 138 -11.93 13.14 -7.50
C GLU A 138 -12.80 13.63 -6.34
N PRO A 139 -12.27 14.41 -5.40
CA PRO A 139 -13.08 14.99 -4.34
C PRO A 139 -14.05 16.01 -4.92
N LYS A 140 -15.29 16.08 -4.39
CA LYS A 140 -16.27 17.07 -4.85
C LYS A 140 -15.92 18.49 -4.41
N THR A 141 -15.24 18.63 -3.27
CA THR A 141 -14.86 19.92 -2.72
C THR A 141 -13.38 19.94 -2.32
N LYS A 142 -12.77 21.13 -2.25
CA LYS A 142 -11.39 21.27 -1.76
C LYS A 142 -11.23 20.77 -0.31
N GLY A 143 -12.24 20.92 0.53
CA GLY A 143 -12.23 20.42 1.91
C GLY A 143 -12.27 18.89 2.02
N ASP A 144 -12.74 18.21 0.98
CA ASP A 144 -12.77 16.73 0.93
C ASP A 144 -11.44 16.13 0.44
N GLN A 145 -10.53 16.93 -0.12
CA GLN A 145 -9.28 16.45 -0.66
C GLN A 145 -8.38 15.81 0.39
N GLU A 146 -8.20 16.46 1.54
CA GLU A 146 -7.41 15.92 2.65
C GLU A 146 -8.06 14.66 3.24
N LYS A 147 -9.38 14.70 3.43
CA LYS A 147 -10.15 13.55 3.94
C LYS A 147 -10.09 12.37 2.98
N LEU A 148 -10.16 12.64 1.66
CA LEU A 148 -10.04 11.60 0.64
C LEU A 148 -8.66 10.93 0.71
N GLY A 149 -7.58 11.71 0.84
CA GLY A 149 -6.24 11.17 1.01
C GLY A 149 -6.12 10.24 2.22
N VAL A 150 -6.64 10.66 3.38
CA VAL A 150 -6.66 9.83 4.60
C VAL A 150 -7.51 8.57 4.43
N ALA A 151 -8.69 8.70 3.81
CA ALA A 151 -9.58 7.55 3.58
C ALA A 151 -8.93 6.50 2.66
N ILE A 152 -8.36 6.97 1.55
CA ILE A 152 -7.64 6.12 0.59
C ILE A 152 -6.48 5.39 1.27
N GLN A 153 -5.65 6.10 2.02
CA GLN A 153 -4.51 5.51 2.71
C GLN A 153 -4.94 4.41 3.68
N ARG A 154 -5.95 4.67 4.52
CA ARG A 154 -6.45 3.68 5.48
C ARG A 154 -7.04 2.45 4.80
N LEU A 155 -7.83 2.65 3.73
CA LEU A 155 -8.42 1.54 2.98
C LEU A 155 -7.35 0.70 2.27
N ALA A 156 -6.29 1.33 1.74
CA ALA A 156 -5.16 0.63 1.13
C ALA A 156 -4.31 -0.15 2.17
N GLU A 157 -4.26 0.31 3.42
CA GLU A 157 -3.63 -0.44 4.51
C GLU A 157 -4.45 -1.68 4.92
N GLU A 158 -5.80 -1.60 4.81
CA GLU A 158 -6.70 -2.72 5.13
C GLU A 158 -6.75 -3.77 4.03
N ASP A 159 -6.74 -3.35 2.78
CA ASP A 159 -6.92 -4.21 1.62
C ASP A 159 -5.72 -4.13 0.67
N PRO A 160 -4.86 -5.14 0.66
CA PRO A 160 -3.68 -5.17 -0.19
C PRO A 160 -3.98 -5.30 -1.70
N THR A 161 -5.23 -5.64 -2.08
CA THR A 161 -5.66 -5.67 -3.49
C THR A 161 -6.19 -4.31 -3.98
N PHE A 162 -6.32 -3.34 -3.07
CA PHE A 162 -6.69 -1.97 -3.39
C PHE A 162 -5.45 -1.13 -3.65
N HIS A 163 -5.22 -0.82 -4.92
CA HIS A 163 -4.07 -0.02 -5.33
C HIS A 163 -4.47 1.42 -5.63
N VAL A 164 -3.56 2.34 -5.34
CA VAL A 164 -3.77 3.77 -5.57
C VAL A 164 -2.54 4.36 -6.23
N ARG A 165 -2.76 5.12 -7.28
CA ARG A 165 -1.70 5.88 -7.95
C ARG A 165 -2.19 7.25 -8.36
N THR A 166 -1.30 8.21 -8.39
CA THR A 166 -1.57 9.51 -9.02
C THR A 166 -0.99 9.48 -10.42
N ASP A 167 -1.80 9.82 -11.40
CA ASP A 167 -1.33 9.97 -12.77
C ASP A 167 -0.59 11.31 -12.89
N GLU A 168 0.69 11.26 -13.28
CA GLU A 168 1.56 12.44 -13.30
C GLU A 168 1.17 13.42 -14.41
N GLU A 169 0.56 12.95 -15.50
CA GLU A 169 0.20 13.79 -16.66
C GLU A 169 -1.15 14.46 -16.46
N THR A 170 -2.14 13.72 -15.94
CA THR A 170 -3.50 14.25 -15.73
C THR A 170 -3.72 14.81 -14.33
N GLY A 171 -2.85 14.48 -13.39
CA GLY A 171 -3.00 14.82 -11.97
C GLY A 171 -4.13 14.06 -11.27
N GLN A 172 -4.80 13.12 -11.94
CA GLN A 172 -5.90 12.36 -11.38
C GLN A 172 -5.42 11.30 -10.39
N THR A 173 -6.17 11.10 -9.31
CA THR A 173 -6.01 9.95 -8.44
C THR A 173 -6.75 8.76 -9.04
N ILE A 174 -6.02 7.71 -9.35
CA ILE A 174 -6.55 6.47 -9.93
C ILE A 174 -6.54 5.40 -8.86
N ILE A 175 -7.69 4.79 -8.63
CA ILE A 175 -7.86 3.66 -7.72
C ILE A 175 -8.09 2.38 -8.53
N GLY A 176 -7.44 1.31 -8.12
CA GLY A 176 -7.52 -0.01 -8.74
C GLY A 176 -8.07 -1.05 -7.78
N GLY A 177 -8.84 -1.99 -8.27
CA GLY A 177 -9.42 -3.07 -7.48
C GLY A 177 -9.75 -4.30 -8.31
N MET A 178 -10.21 -5.34 -7.64
CA MET A 178 -10.49 -6.67 -8.22
C MET A 178 -11.75 -6.71 -9.08
N GLY A 179 -12.60 -5.69 -9.03
CA GLY A 179 -13.83 -5.61 -9.82
C GLY A 179 -14.64 -4.38 -9.48
N GLU A 180 -15.68 -4.13 -10.27
CA GLU A 180 -16.57 -2.97 -10.13
C GLU A 180 -17.22 -2.91 -8.74
N LEU A 181 -17.82 -4.01 -8.29
CA LEU A 181 -18.41 -4.10 -6.96
C LEU A 181 -17.41 -3.82 -5.83
N HIS A 182 -16.18 -4.29 -5.99
CA HIS A 182 -15.11 -4.03 -5.00
C HIS A 182 -14.87 -2.51 -4.87
N LEU A 183 -14.68 -1.81 -5.98
CA LEU A 183 -14.45 -0.36 -5.97
C LEU A 183 -15.69 0.42 -5.50
N GLU A 184 -16.89 -0.01 -5.86
CA GLU A 184 -18.15 0.59 -5.36
C GLU A 184 -18.25 0.51 -3.83
N ILE A 185 -17.94 -0.66 -3.25
CA ILE A 185 -17.93 -0.86 -1.79
C ILE A 185 -16.90 0.05 -1.12
N LEU A 186 -15.70 0.17 -1.68
CA LEU A 186 -14.66 1.04 -1.13
C LEU A 186 -15.07 2.52 -1.17
N VAL A 187 -15.67 2.97 -2.27
CA VAL A 187 -16.19 4.34 -2.41
C VAL A 187 -17.35 4.59 -1.43
N ASP A 188 -18.24 3.63 -1.26
CA ASP A 188 -19.33 3.72 -0.28
C ASP A 188 -18.79 3.76 1.17
N ARG A 189 -17.74 2.99 1.48
CA ARG A 189 -17.04 3.06 2.76
C ARG A 189 -16.41 4.45 2.98
N MET A 190 -15.76 5.04 1.95
CA MET A 190 -15.21 6.39 2.03
C MET A 190 -16.30 7.40 2.42
N LYS A 191 -17.49 7.27 1.82
CA LYS A 191 -18.62 8.14 2.13
C LYS A 191 -19.17 7.92 3.55
N ARG A 192 -19.40 6.65 3.94
CA ARG A 192 -20.04 6.31 5.22
C ARG A 192 -19.11 6.48 6.41
N GLU A 193 -17.88 5.98 6.32
CA GLU A 193 -16.95 5.93 7.44
C GLU A 193 -16.14 7.23 7.56
N PHE A 194 -15.68 7.79 6.44
CA PHE A 194 -14.79 8.96 6.41
C PHE A 194 -15.51 10.27 6.08
N LYS A 195 -16.82 10.22 5.74
CA LYS A 195 -17.62 11.39 5.38
C LYS A 195 -17.02 12.18 4.21
N VAL A 196 -16.49 11.47 3.22
CA VAL A 196 -15.91 12.03 1.99
C VAL A 196 -16.88 11.84 0.84
N GLU A 197 -17.17 12.93 0.13
CA GLU A 197 -17.90 12.86 -1.13
C GLU A 197 -16.92 12.97 -2.30
N ALA A 198 -16.94 11.96 -3.19
CA ALA A 198 -16.09 11.90 -4.35
C ALA A 198 -16.89 11.58 -5.61
N ASN A 199 -16.42 12.07 -6.75
CA ASN A 199 -16.86 11.67 -8.07
C ASN A 199 -15.98 10.53 -8.56
N VAL A 200 -16.59 9.49 -9.12
CA VAL A 200 -15.90 8.35 -9.71
C VAL A 200 -16.18 8.33 -11.20
N GLY A 201 -15.15 8.17 -12.00
CA GLY A 201 -15.25 8.18 -13.44
C GLY A 201 -14.15 7.37 -14.13
N LYS A 202 -14.20 7.35 -15.45
CA LYS A 202 -13.13 6.73 -16.24
C LYS A 202 -11.86 7.61 -16.16
N PRO A 203 -10.67 7.01 -16.08
CA PRO A 203 -9.43 7.74 -16.17
C PRO A 203 -9.35 8.55 -17.48
N GLN A 204 -8.79 9.74 -17.42
CA GLN A 204 -8.52 10.53 -18.61
C GLN A 204 -7.38 9.90 -19.41
N VAL A 205 -7.49 9.97 -20.72
CA VAL A 205 -6.40 9.54 -21.62
C VAL A 205 -5.47 10.71 -21.82
N ALA A 206 -4.22 10.57 -21.39
CA ALA A 206 -3.18 11.54 -21.68
C ALA A 206 -2.73 11.37 -23.15
N TYR A 207 -3.18 12.29 -24.01
CA TYR A 207 -2.76 12.32 -25.41
C TYR A 207 -1.38 12.98 -25.49
N ARG A 208 -0.46 12.31 -26.20
CA ARG A 208 0.86 12.85 -26.51
C ARG A 208 0.97 13.12 -27.99
N GLU A 209 1.56 14.24 -28.33
CA GLU A 209 1.91 14.56 -29.71
C GLU A 209 3.28 13.96 -30.04
N THR A 210 3.43 13.49 -31.27
CA THR A 210 4.72 13.00 -31.79
C THR A 210 4.96 13.51 -33.20
N LEU A 211 6.21 13.68 -33.51
CA LEU A 211 6.64 14.00 -34.87
C LEU A 211 6.62 12.74 -35.71
N ARG A 212 6.15 12.85 -36.96
CA ARG A 212 6.13 11.74 -37.92
C ARG A 212 7.22 11.80 -38.96
N LYS A 213 7.86 12.98 -39.14
CA LYS A 213 8.87 13.23 -40.15
C LYS A 213 9.99 14.05 -39.55
N ASN A 214 11.20 13.84 -40.10
CA ASN A 214 12.32 14.69 -39.78
C ASN A 214 12.10 16.09 -40.41
N VAL A 215 12.48 17.11 -39.66
CA VAL A 215 12.51 18.50 -40.09
C VAL A 215 13.92 19.00 -39.86
N ASP A 216 14.73 18.98 -40.90
CA ASP A 216 16.17 19.32 -40.82
C ASP A 216 16.40 20.79 -40.44
N ARG A 217 15.46 21.63 -40.82
CA ARG A 217 15.52 23.07 -40.51
C ARG A 217 14.12 23.67 -40.42
N TYR A 218 13.81 24.26 -39.28
CA TYR A 218 12.63 25.08 -39.09
C TYR A 218 13.02 26.44 -38.50
N ASP A 219 12.76 27.51 -39.28
CA ASP A 219 13.01 28.88 -38.84
C ASP A 219 11.71 29.47 -38.30
N TYR A 220 11.67 29.80 -37.02
CA TYR A 220 10.53 30.45 -36.38
C TYR A 220 10.89 31.83 -35.85
N THR A 221 10.08 32.82 -36.21
CA THR A 221 10.23 34.19 -35.72
C THR A 221 8.99 34.59 -34.94
N HIS A 222 9.14 34.78 -33.64
CA HIS A 222 8.10 35.35 -32.80
C HIS A 222 8.25 36.87 -32.76
N LYS A 223 7.25 37.56 -33.26
CA LYS A 223 7.17 39.02 -33.18
C LYS A 223 5.78 39.41 -32.72
N LYS A 224 5.69 39.95 -31.51
CA LYS A 224 4.44 40.44 -30.94
C LYS A 224 4.65 41.86 -30.40
N GLN A 225 3.91 42.81 -30.95
CA GLN A 225 3.97 44.23 -30.55
C GLN A 225 2.54 44.75 -30.41
N THR A 226 2.14 45.01 -29.21
CA THR A 226 0.79 45.55 -28.87
C THR A 226 0.94 46.74 -27.93
N GLY A 227 1.67 47.81 -28.41
CA GLY A 227 1.94 49.00 -27.62
C GLY A 227 3.02 48.80 -26.54
N GLY A 228 4.03 49.66 -26.49
CA GLY A 228 5.16 49.56 -25.56
C GLY A 228 6.29 48.67 -26.08
N SER A 229 7.06 48.04 -25.14
CA SER A 229 8.17 47.16 -25.51
C SER A 229 7.64 45.83 -26.09
N GLY A 230 7.98 45.56 -27.36
CA GLY A 230 7.58 44.33 -28.07
C GLY A 230 8.37 43.12 -27.63
N GLN A 231 7.81 41.93 -27.91
CA GLN A 231 8.51 40.65 -27.77
C GLN A 231 9.06 40.21 -29.12
N PHE A 232 10.32 39.86 -29.16
CA PHE A 232 10.98 39.35 -30.37
C PHE A 232 11.86 38.16 -30.01
N ALA A 233 11.69 37.07 -30.74
CA ALA A 233 12.58 35.92 -30.69
C ALA A 233 12.69 35.29 -32.09
N LYS A 234 13.87 34.89 -32.49
CA LYS A 234 14.11 34.13 -33.73
C LYS A 234 14.87 32.87 -33.34
N ILE A 235 14.30 31.71 -33.67
CA ILE A 235 14.90 30.40 -33.40
C ILE A 235 15.00 29.62 -34.73
N GLN A 236 16.03 28.82 -34.84
CA GLN A 236 16.23 27.82 -35.87
C GLN A 236 16.43 26.48 -35.20
N ILE A 237 15.57 25.52 -35.54
CA ILE A 237 15.56 24.20 -34.90
C ILE A 237 15.52 23.08 -35.95
N ALA A 238 16.13 21.95 -35.60
CA ALA A 238 15.92 20.65 -36.25
C ALA A 238 15.11 19.77 -35.36
N LEU A 239 14.20 19.00 -35.94
CA LEU A 239 13.30 18.12 -35.19
C LEU A 239 13.38 16.71 -35.78
N GLU A 240 13.64 15.72 -34.94
CA GLU A 240 13.70 14.33 -35.34
C GLU A 240 12.74 13.50 -34.45
N PRO A 241 11.96 12.57 -35.05
CA PRO A 241 11.14 11.65 -34.26
C PRO A 241 12.03 10.67 -33.48
N LEU A 242 11.74 10.50 -32.21
CA LEU A 242 12.39 9.49 -31.38
C LEU A 242 11.91 8.09 -31.73
N PRO A 243 12.74 7.04 -31.52
CA PRO A 243 12.30 5.65 -31.61
C PRO A 243 11.14 5.36 -30.67
N VAL A 244 10.25 4.43 -31.07
CA VAL A 244 9.12 4.02 -30.25
C VAL A 244 9.59 3.50 -28.90
N GLY A 245 9.09 4.10 -27.81
CA GLY A 245 9.46 3.76 -26.45
C GLY A 245 10.63 4.54 -25.85
N ALA A 246 11.30 5.40 -26.62
CA ALA A 246 12.29 6.31 -26.08
C ALA A 246 11.60 7.52 -25.43
N VAL A 247 11.98 7.82 -24.19
CA VAL A 247 11.59 9.03 -23.48
C VAL A 247 12.86 9.87 -23.29
N GLU A 248 13.05 10.86 -24.14
CA GLU A 248 14.15 11.80 -24.03
C GLU A 248 13.61 13.21 -23.81
N ILE A 249 13.99 13.81 -22.68
CA ILE A 249 13.69 15.22 -22.44
C ILE A 249 14.84 16.02 -23.04
N GLY A 250 14.62 16.55 -24.25
CA GLY A 250 15.59 17.38 -24.93
C GLY A 250 15.88 18.67 -24.14
N ARG A 251 17.17 18.97 -23.89
CA ARG A 251 17.60 20.29 -23.43
C ARG A 251 17.99 21.12 -24.65
N ALA A 252 17.35 22.28 -24.81
CA ALA A 252 17.84 23.28 -25.77
C ALA A 252 19.13 23.89 -25.21
N HIS A 253 20.23 23.73 -25.91
CA HIS A 253 21.42 24.55 -25.69
C HIS A 253 21.29 25.83 -26.52
N VAL A 254 21.26 26.96 -25.82
CA VAL A 254 21.33 28.28 -26.45
C VAL A 254 22.79 28.69 -26.58
#